data_769a08daf15808ea44e16e3ec0e8b335
#
_entry.id   769a08daf15808ea44e16e3ec0e8b335
#
_cell.length_a   1.000
_cell.length_b   1.000
_cell.length_c   1.000
_cell.angle_alpha   90.00
_cell.angle_beta   90.00
_cell.angle_gamma   90.00
#
_symmetry.space_group_name_H-M   'P 1'
#
loop_
_entity.id
_entity.type
_entity.pdbx_description
1 polymer ?
#
loop_
_entity_poly.entity_id
_entity_poly.type
_entity_poly.pdbx_seq_one_letter_code
_entity_poly.pdbx_strand_id
1 'polypeptide(L)'
;LIVDDGIKYVKEAASGSFDVVVVDSTDPVGPAEGLFSVDFYKEVYRILSDDGIMITQSESPRFNNKVFKEIYEVYGSIFGKDKVHCYLAYIPTYPTGMWSFSYSAKGDAHPLNDFNKEKSKKFSDVQDLSYYNEGIHESAFALPNFVKKMIK
;
A
#
# COMPACT_ATOMS: atom_id res chain seq x y z
N LEU A 1 -5.09 17.22 -12.23
CA LEU A 1 -6.10 16.18 -12.02
C LEU A 1 -6.54 15.65 -13.38
N ILE A 2 -6.46 14.34 -13.57
CA ILE A 2 -6.96 13.62 -14.75
C ILE A 2 -8.15 12.78 -14.25
N VAL A 3 -9.29 12.87 -14.95
CA VAL A 3 -10.47 12.03 -14.69
C VAL A 3 -10.59 11.09 -15.88
N ASP A 4 -10.16 9.84 -15.70
CA ASP A 4 -10.12 8.81 -16.75
C ASP A 4 -10.15 7.41 -16.14
N ASP A 5 -10.19 6.38 -16.98
CA ASP A 5 -10.06 4.97 -16.59
C ASP A 5 -8.62 4.69 -16.11
N GLY A 6 -8.47 4.42 -14.81
CA GLY A 6 -7.18 4.15 -14.18
C GLY A 6 -6.49 2.87 -14.74
N ILE A 7 -7.26 1.86 -15.14
CA ILE A 7 -6.69 0.62 -15.73
C ILE A 7 -6.09 0.92 -17.09
N LYS A 8 -6.80 1.68 -17.92
CA LYS A 8 -6.30 2.13 -19.21
C LYS A 8 -5.07 3.01 -19.04
N TYR A 9 -5.13 3.98 -18.13
CA TYR A 9 -4.02 4.90 -17.85
C TYR A 9 -2.74 4.14 -17.50
N VAL A 10 -2.81 3.19 -16.57
CA VAL A 10 -1.64 2.39 -16.16
C VAL A 10 -1.08 1.56 -17.32
N LYS A 11 -1.92 0.97 -18.18
CA LYS A 11 -1.48 0.23 -19.37
C LYS A 11 -0.75 1.10 -20.40
N GLU A 12 -1.18 2.33 -20.58
CA GLU A 12 -0.63 3.26 -21.56
C GLU A 12 0.60 4.04 -21.03
N ALA A 13 0.78 4.11 -19.72
CA ALA A 13 1.92 4.79 -19.10
C ALA A 13 3.25 4.12 -19.45
N ALA A 14 4.30 4.91 -19.57
CA ALA A 14 5.66 4.41 -19.84
C ALA A 14 6.20 3.57 -18.68
N SER A 15 6.98 2.54 -18.98
CA SER A 15 7.70 1.76 -17.95
C SER A 15 8.64 2.63 -17.16
N GLY A 16 8.73 2.43 -15.85
CA GLY A 16 9.66 3.15 -14.98
C GLY A 16 9.39 4.65 -14.81
N SER A 17 8.15 5.10 -15.07
CA SER A 17 7.80 6.53 -15.10
C SER A 17 7.33 7.11 -13.76
N PHE A 18 7.14 6.28 -12.74
CA PHE A 18 6.64 6.71 -11.43
C PHE A 18 7.52 6.19 -10.29
N ASP A 19 7.89 7.07 -9.36
CA ASP A 19 8.58 6.68 -8.12
C ASP A 19 7.61 6.16 -7.06
N VAL A 20 6.37 6.66 -7.08
CA VAL A 20 5.32 6.26 -6.14
C VAL A 20 3.99 6.11 -6.87
N VAL A 21 3.33 4.98 -6.66
CA VAL A 21 1.94 4.76 -7.10
C VAL A 21 1.08 4.46 -5.87
N VAL A 22 0.03 5.28 -5.67
CA VAL A 22 -0.95 5.08 -4.59
C VAL A 22 -2.26 4.61 -5.23
N VAL A 23 -2.73 3.43 -4.82
CA VAL A 23 -4.02 2.86 -5.24
C VAL A 23 -4.98 2.89 -4.05
N ASP A 24 -5.80 3.91 -4.02
CA ASP A 24 -6.89 4.06 -3.04
C ASP A 24 -8.22 3.83 -3.77
N SER A 25 -8.54 2.55 -3.99
CA SER A 25 -9.73 2.11 -4.73
C SER A 25 -10.90 1.84 -3.79
N THR A 26 -12.10 1.85 -4.34
CA THR A 26 -13.29 1.30 -3.68
C THR A 26 -13.20 -0.23 -3.57
N ASP A 27 -14.13 -0.85 -2.84
CA ASP A 27 -14.23 -2.31 -2.77
C ASP A 27 -14.36 -2.96 -4.18
N PRO A 28 -13.96 -4.24 -4.35
CA PRO A 28 -13.97 -4.94 -5.63
C PRO A 28 -15.37 -5.31 -6.10
N VAL A 29 -16.18 -4.30 -6.43
CA VAL A 29 -17.57 -4.46 -6.89
C VAL A 29 -17.76 -3.76 -8.23
N GLY A 30 -18.28 -4.51 -9.21
CA GLY A 30 -18.65 -3.99 -10.53
C GLY A 30 -17.45 -3.44 -11.30
N PRO A 31 -17.47 -2.19 -11.80
CA PRO A 31 -16.37 -1.65 -12.61
C PRO A 31 -15.00 -1.61 -11.90
N ALA A 32 -14.99 -1.63 -10.58
CA ALA A 32 -13.75 -1.63 -9.80
C ALA A 32 -13.07 -3.01 -9.72
N GLU A 33 -13.72 -4.12 -10.08
CA GLU A 33 -13.13 -5.47 -10.04
C GLU A 33 -11.81 -5.56 -10.80
N GLY A 34 -11.69 -4.85 -11.92
CA GLY A 34 -10.47 -4.82 -12.71
C GLY A 34 -9.25 -4.24 -11.99
N LEU A 35 -9.45 -3.34 -11.01
CA LEU A 35 -8.40 -2.75 -10.19
C LEU A 35 -7.82 -3.74 -9.14
N PHE A 36 -8.45 -4.90 -8.96
CA PHE A 36 -7.98 -5.97 -8.07
C PHE A 36 -7.37 -7.14 -8.84
N SER A 37 -7.25 -7.03 -10.17
CA SER A 37 -6.68 -8.08 -11.00
C SER A 37 -5.15 -8.15 -10.87
N VAL A 38 -4.62 -9.36 -10.97
CA VAL A 38 -3.16 -9.59 -11.04
C VAL A 38 -2.51 -8.81 -12.18
N ASP A 39 -3.20 -8.70 -13.32
CA ASP A 39 -2.67 -7.99 -14.49
C ASP A 39 -2.58 -6.49 -14.26
N PHE A 40 -3.53 -5.88 -13.55
CA PHE A 40 -3.44 -4.48 -13.16
C PHE A 40 -2.20 -4.23 -12.29
N TYR A 41 -1.94 -5.04 -11.28
CA TYR A 41 -0.77 -4.87 -10.41
C TYR A 41 0.56 -5.19 -11.08
N LYS A 42 0.59 -6.06 -12.08
CA LYS A 42 1.77 -6.24 -12.95
C LYS A 42 2.06 -4.98 -13.77
N GLU A 43 1.02 -4.33 -14.27
CA GLU A 43 1.18 -3.06 -14.98
C GLU A 43 1.63 -1.93 -14.03
N VAL A 44 1.10 -1.88 -12.79
CA VAL A 44 1.61 -0.96 -11.76
C VAL A 44 3.09 -1.22 -11.50
N TYR A 45 3.51 -2.48 -11.33
CA TYR A 45 4.92 -2.85 -11.18
C TYR A 45 5.78 -2.40 -12.38
N ARG A 46 5.27 -2.53 -13.59
CA ARG A 46 5.96 -2.12 -14.82
C ARG A 46 6.22 -0.61 -14.88
N ILE A 47 5.23 0.20 -14.50
CA ILE A 47 5.35 1.67 -14.56
C ILE A 47 6.15 2.26 -13.41
N LEU A 48 6.39 1.52 -12.32
CA LEU A 48 7.28 1.94 -11.24
C LEU A 48 8.74 1.99 -11.71
N SER A 49 9.46 3.03 -11.30
CA SER A 49 10.92 3.11 -11.40
C SER A 49 11.59 1.95 -10.65
N ASP A 50 12.89 1.73 -10.83
CA ASP A 50 13.57 0.57 -10.23
C ASP A 50 13.55 0.58 -8.71
N ASP A 51 13.52 1.76 -8.07
CA ASP A 51 13.37 1.95 -6.64
C ASP A 51 11.95 2.39 -6.24
N GLY A 52 10.99 2.27 -7.16
CA GLY A 52 9.63 2.72 -6.97
C GLY A 52 8.85 1.89 -5.95
N ILE A 53 7.87 2.52 -5.33
CA ILE A 53 6.99 1.90 -4.34
C ILE A 53 5.52 2.01 -4.71
N MET A 54 4.76 0.97 -4.40
CA MET A 54 3.30 0.97 -4.46
C MET A 54 2.72 0.99 -3.06
N ILE A 55 1.75 1.87 -2.83
CA ILE A 55 0.92 1.89 -1.62
C ILE A 55 -0.51 1.57 -2.03
N THR A 56 -1.16 0.63 -1.34
CA THR A 56 -2.57 0.33 -1.59
C THR A 56 -3.36 0.21 -0.30
N GLN A 57 -4.63 0.58 -0.32
CA GLN A 57 -5.56 0.09 0.68
C GLN A 57 -5.69 -1.44 0.52
N SER A 58 -5.76 -2.19 1.63
CA SER A 58 -5.65 -3.66 1.63
C SER A 58 -6.68 -4.33 2.52
N GLU A 59 -7.86 -3.72 2.63
CA GLU A 59 -9.01 -4.27 3.33
C GLU A 59 -8.90 -4.34 4.87
N SER A 60 -9.97 -4.76 5.49
CA SER A 60 -10.00 -5.03 6.91
C SER A 60 -9.46 -6.43 7.22
N PRO A 61 -8.34 -6.55 7.97
CA PRO A 61 -7.83 -7.87 8.36
C PRO A 61 -8.78 -8.61 9.30
N ARG A 62 -9.78 -7.93 9.87
CA ARG A 62 -10.77 -8.53 10.78
C ARG A 62 -12.03 -9.00 10.07
N PHE A 63 -12.59 -8.18 9.18
CA PHE A 63 -13.87 -8.47 8.54
C PHE A 63 -13.75 -9.13 7.17
N ASN A 64 -12.68 -8.82 6.42
CA ASN A 64 -12.42 -9.34 5.08
C ASN A 64 -11.12 -10.17 5.03
N ASN A 65 -10.93 -11.05 6.01
CA ASN A 65 -9.68 -11.78 6.19
C ASN A 65 -9.29 -12.66 4.99
N LYS A 66 -10.25 -13.14 4.22
CA LYS A 66 -9.99 -13.92 3.00
C LYS A 66 -9.40 -13.01 1.92
N VAL A 67 -10.07 -11.91 1.60
CA VAL A 67 -9.62 -10.92 0.60
C VAL A 67 -8.28 -10.32 1.02
N PHE A 68 -8.12 -9.99 2.30
CA PHE A 68 -6.85 -9.52 2.85
C PHE A 68 -5.69 -10.47 2.54
N LYS A 69 -5.85 -11.77 2.76
CA LYS A 69 -4.80 -12.78 2.44
C LYS A 69 -4.51 -12.84 0.95
N GLU A 70 -5.55 -12.92 0.12
CA GLU A 70 -5.43 -12.99 -1.34
C GLU A 70 -4.67 -11.78 -1.90
N ILE A 71 -4.91 -10.57 -1.37
CA ILE A 71 -4.18 -9.35 -1.73
C ILE A 71 -2.68 -9.51 -1.47
N TYR A 72 -2.28 -9.94 -0.26
CA TYR A 72 -0.86 -10.10 0.08
C TYR A 72 -0.18 -11.26 -0.68
N GLU A 73 -0.91 -12.32 -1.03
CA GLU A 73 -0.43 -13.39 -1.92
C GLU A 73 -0.16 -12.85 -3.34
N VAL A 74 -1.06 -12.06 -3.89
CA VAL A 74 -0.90 -11.43 -5.21
C VAL A 74 0.30 -10.48 -5.20
N TYR A 75 0.38 -9.57 -4.24
CA TYR A 75 1.49 -8.61 -4.17
C TYR A 75 2.82 -9.32 -3.96
N GLY A 76 2.88 -10.31 -3.08
CA GLY A 76 4.07 -11.13 -2.86
C GLY A 76 4.52 -11.90 -4.09
N SER A 77 3.60 -12.29 -4.98
CA SER A 77 3.94 -12.97 -6.25
C SER A 77 4.53 -12.02 -7.29
N ILE A 78 4.25 -10.71 -7.20
CA ILE A 78 4.69 -9.69 -8.16
C ILE A 78 5.95 -8.98 -7.69
N PHE A 79 5.97 -8.54 -6.43
CA PHE A 79 7.05 -7.74 -5.86
C PHE A 79 8.12 -8.57 -5.13
N GLY A 80 7.79 -9.79 -4.73
CA GLY A 80 8.57 -10.60 -3.77
C GLY A 80 7.98 -10.46 -2.35
N LYS A 81 7.86 -11.58 -1.63
CA LYS A 81 7.23 -11.61 -0.30
C LYS A 81 7.97 -10.77 0.75
N ASP A 82 9.25 -10.67 0.65
CA ASP A 82 10.15 -9.88 1.51
C ASP A 82 10.07 -8.37 1.25
N LYS A 83 9.49 -7.97 0.12
CA LYS A 83 9.33 -6.56 -0.29
C LYS A 83 7.91 -6.01 -0.07
N VAL A 84 7.01 -6.84 0.45
CA VAL A 84 5.62 -6.47 0.73
C VAL A 84 5.37 -6.39 2.24
N HIS A 85 5.08 -5.19 2.72
CA HIS A 85 4.88 -4.91 4.14
C HIS A 85 3.46 -4.41 4.40
N CYS A 86 2.79 -5.03 5.37
CA CYS A 86 1.51 -4.56 5.87
C CYS A 86 1.72 -3.48 6.93
N TYR A 87 0.91 -2.43 6.88
CA TYR A 87 0.77 -1.50 7.98
C TYR A 87 -0.70 -1.21 8.29
N LEU A 88 -0.97 -0.80 9.51
CA LEU A 88 -2.32 -0.50 9.99
C LEU A 88 -2.45 0.98 10.30
N ALA A 89 -3.60 1.55 9.95
CA ALA A 89 -3.95 2.91 10.31
C ALA A 89 -5.34 2.96 10.94
N TYR A 90 -5.58 4.02 11.73
CA TYR A 90 -6.88 4.28 12.32
C TYR A 90 -7.74 5.08 11.33
N ILE A 91 -8.82 4.44 10.86
CA ILE A 91 -9.81 5.06 9.98
C ILE A 91 -11.16 5.05 10.73
N PRO A 92 -11.50 6.11 11.47
CA PRO A 92 -12.64 6.13 12.40
C PRO A 92 -13.99 5.86 11.73
N THR A 93 -14.12 6.12 10.44
CA THR A 93 -15.34 5.91 9.66
C THR A 93 -15.55 4.46 9.23
N TYR A 94 -14.52 3.61 9.37
CA TYR A 94 -14.62 2.20 9.00
C TYR A 94 -14.91 1.31 10.20
N PRO A 95 -15.59 0.16 10.02
CA PRO A 95 -15.84 -0.79 11.09
C PRO A 95 -14.56 -1.18 11.81
N THR A 96 -14.55 -1.19 13.13
CA THR A 96 -13.40 -1.37 14.05
C THR A 96 -12.40 -0.22 14.11
N GLY A 97 -12.47 0.78 13.25
CA GLY A 97 -11.46 1.84 13.17
C GLY A 97 -10.06 1.38 12.71
N MET A 98 -9.89 0.08 12.46
CA MET A 98 -8.62 -0.51 12.00
C MET A 98 -8.71 -0.85 10.52
N TRP A 99 -7.81 -0.31 9.73
CA TRP A 99 -7.70 -0.62 8.31
C TRP A 99 -6.26 -0.95 7.92
N SER A 100 -6.09 -1.82 6.95
CA SER A 100 -4.76 -2.21 6.48
C SER A 100 -4.42 -1.53 5.16
N PHE A 101 -3.12 -1.30 5.04
CA PHE A 101 -2.48 -0.80 3.82
C PHE A 101 -1.26 -1.65 3.52
N SER A 102 -0.91 -1.77 2.25
CA SER A 102 0.34 -2.40 1.85
C SER A 102 1.36 -1.35 1.40
N TYR A 103 2.61 -1.61 1.73
CA TYR A 103 3.80 -0.99 1.16
C TYR A 103 4.51 -2.08 0.37
N SER A 104 4.66 -1.90 -0.95
CA SER A 104 5.29 -2.86 -1.84
C SER A 104 6.39 -2.19 -2.63
N ALA A 105 7.65 -2.59 -2.44
CA ALA A 105 8.82 -2.00 -3.11
C ALA A 105 9.24 -2.82 -4.33
N LYS A 106 9.52 -2.16 -5.45
CA LYS A 106 10.14 -2.79 -6.62
C LYS A 106 11.64 -3.02 -6.39
N GLY A 107 12.32 -2.03 -5.80
CA GLY A 107 13.71 -2.12 -5.37
C GLY A 107 13.88 -2.72 -3.97
N ASP A 108 14.89 -2.27 -3.23
CA ASP A 108 15.23 -2.77 -1.90
C ASP A 108 14.76 -1.85 -0.76
N ALA A 109 13.97 -0.81 -1.08
CA ALA A 109 13.47 0.14 -0.08
C ALA A 109 12.61 -0.55 0.97
N HIS A 110 12.94 -0.34 2.26
CA HIS A 110 12.25 -0.95 3.38
C HIS A 110 11.63 0.12 4.29
N PRO A 111 10.32 0.05 4.63
CA PRO A 111 9.61 1.13 5.29
C PRO A 111 10.12 1.48 6.70
N LEU A 112 10.84 0.58 7.36
CA LEU A 112 11.42 0.83 8.69
C LEU A 112 12.94 0.94 8.68
N ASN A 113 13.65 0.12 7.86
CA ASN A 113 15.12 0.13 7.88
C ASN A 113 15.69 1.41 7.23
N ASP A 114 15.00 1.93 6.20
CA ASP A 114 15.40 3.13 5.49
C ASP A 114 14.66 4.39 6.00
N PHE A 115 13.89 4.24 7.08
CA PHE A 115 13.13 5.33 7.67
C PHE A 115 14.04 6.36 8.36
N ASN A 116 14.05 7.57 7.84
CA ASN A 116 14.76 8.69 8.45
C ASN A 116 13.87 9.44 9.43
N LYS A 117 13.96 9.09 10.70
CA LYS A 117 13.14 9.62 11.78
C LYS A 117 13.28 11.14 11.95
N GLU A 118 14.49 11.69 11.85
CA GLU A 118 14.72 13.12 11.99
C GLU A 118 14.10 13.91 10.84
N LYS A 119 14.28 13.43 9.60
CA LYS A 119 13.66 14.02 8.41
C LYS A 119 12.14 13.96 8.50
N SER A 120 11.58 12.84 8.94
CA SER A 120 10.15 12.66 9.12
C SER A 120 9.58 13.62 10.16
N LYS A 121 10.24 13.73 11.33
CA LYS A 121 9.84 14.67 12.37
C LYS A 121 9.85 16.12 11.85
N LYS A 122 10.94 16.53 11.22
CA LYS A 122 11.05 17.88 10.64
C LYS A 122 9.94 18.15 9.60
N PHE A 123 9.63 17.17 8.77
CA PHE A 123 8.56 17.28 7.77
C PHE A 123 7.19 17.44 8.44
N SER A 124 6.88 16.60 9.43
CA SER A 124 5.64 16.66 10.19
C SER A 124 5.45 18.01 10.89
N ASP A 125 6.51 18.53 11.54
CA ASP A 125 6.48 19.82 12.23
C ASP A 125 6.29 21.00 11.26
N VAL A 126 7.00 21.00 10.12
CA VAL A 126 6.92 22.07 9.11
C VAL A 126 5.57 22.09 8.40
N GLN A 127 4.98 20.93 8.14
CA GLN A 127 3.68 20.80 7.46
C GLN A 127 2.49 20.85 8.41
N ASP A 128 2.72 20.94 9.73
CA ASP A 128 1.68 20.93 10.78
C ASP A 128 0.70 19.74 10.60
N LEU A 129 1.26 18.53 10.44
CA LEU A 129 0.46 17.34 10.17
C LEU A 129 -0.33 16.91 11.40
N SER A 130 -1.65 16.79 11.27
CA SER A 130 -2.55 16.45 12.37
C SER A 130 -2.54 14.98 12.77
N TYR A 131 -2.15 14.06 11.88
CA TYR A 131 -2.18 12.62 12.13
C TYR A 131 -0.78 11.99 12.14
N TYR A 132 0.01 12.26 11.11
CA TYR A 132 1.28 11.60 10.89
C TYR A 132 2.40 12.22 11.73
N ASN A 133 3.17 11.36 12.39
CA ASN A 133 4.47 11.65 13.00
C ASN A 133 5.34 10.38 12.97
N GLU A 134 6.60 10.50 13.42
CA GLU A 134 7.55 9.39 13.41
C GLU A 134 7.12 8.20 14.28
N GLY A 135 6.44 8.45 15.39
CA GLY A 135 5.92 7.39 16.26
C GLY A 135 4.76 6.64 15.63
N ILE A 136 3.84 7.35 14.95
CA ILE A 136 2.75 6.73 14.17
C ILE A 136 3.33 5.91 13.03
N HIS A 137 4.37 6.39 12.33
CA HIS A 137 5.02 5.62 11.28
C HIS A 137 5.53 4.27 11.80
N GLU A 138 6.36 4.28 12.84
CA GLU A 138 6.93 3.05 13.42
C GLU A 138 5.85 2.11 13.96
N SER A 139 4.85 2.64 14.67
CA SER A 139 3.78 1.85 15.27
C SER A 139 2.82 1.22 14.25
N ALA A 140 2.64 1.84 13.09
CA ALA A 140 1.78 1.32 12.03
C ALA A 140 2.23 -0.07 11.54
N PHE A 141 3.53 -0.35 11.56
CA PHE A 141 4.10 -1.65 11.19
C PHE A 141 4.20 -2.65 12.35
N ALA A 142 3.85 -2.26 13.57
CA ALA A 142 3.79 -3.14 14.74
C ALA A 142 2.49 -3.96 14.73
N LEU A 143 2.43 -4.99 13.88
CA LEU A 143 1.22 -5.75 13.60
C LEU A 143 0.80 -6.65 14.77
N PRO A 144 -0.53 -6.76 15.06
CA PRO A 144 -1.08 -7.78 15.94
C PRO A 144 -0.77 -9.20 15.46
N ASN A 145 -0.67 -10.15 16.39
CA ASN A 145 -0.33 -11.54 16.05
C ASN A 145 -1.30 -12.20 15.07
N PHE A 146 -2.59 -11.88 15.13
CA PHE A 146 -3.56 -12.43 14.20
C PHE A 146 -3.33 -11.96 12.75
N VAL A 147 -2.91 -10.69 12.55
CA VAL A 147 -2.52 -10.17 11.24
C VAL A 147 -1.25 -10.85 10.74
N LYS A 148 -0.20 -10.92 11.58
CA LYS A 148 1.07 -11.60 11.24
C LYS A 148 0.87 -13.05 10.78
N LYS A 149 -0.11 -13.77 11.37
CA LYS A 149 -0.40 -15.17 10.99
C LYS A 149 -1.07 -15.28 9.62
N MET A 150 -1.68 -14.22 9.11
CA MET A 150 -2.40 -14.22 7.83
C MET A 150 -1.51 -13.91 6.62
N ILE A 151 -0.39 -13.21 6.85
CA ILE A 151 0.52 -12.73 5.77
C ILE A 151 1.89 -13.44 5.78
N LYS A 152 1.97 -14.58 6.49
CA LYS A 152 3.17 -15.45 6.51
C LYS A 152 3.27 -16.31 5.27
#